data_5d94275dd95d9abf01dcb3d47d81a00e
#
_entry.id   5d94275dd95d9abf01dcb3d47d81a00e
#
_cell.length_a   1.000
_cell.length_b   1.000
_cell.length_c   1.000
_cell.angle_alpha   90.00
_cell.angle_beta   90.00
_cell.angle_gamma   90.00
#
_symmetry.space_group_name_H-M   'P 1'
#
loop_
_entity.id
_entity.type
_entity.pdbx_description
1 polymer ?
#
loop_
_entity_poly.entity_id
_entity_poly.type
_entity_poly.pdbx_seq_one_letter_code
_entity_poly.pdbx_strand_id
1 'polypeptide(L)'
;MRRIHYESYNLELARSLLDSIPDKAKRAVPRALKRAALSGRKVARQVILDTYNIKRKDIDAFTKTYAYSSQAGFSMRSTKFSMERFKVRPTDRSTTGRNHKLVKIEIRKGMGMTPYYWVFKHQGHIFERRGDARLPLDFLRGPSLKGMVSGSGVADEVMEVMDKTFNERIGHEIDWALNGRK
;
A
#
# COMPACT_ATOMS: atom_id res chain seq x y z
N MET A 1 -8.78 -0.52 -14.34
CA MET A 1 -8.17 -0.91 -13.06
C MET A 1 -7.96 0.36 -12.23
N ARG A 2 -8.66 0.52 -11.10
CA ARG A 2 -8.57 1.74 -10.29
C ARG A 2 -7.33 1.68 -9.39
N ARG A 3 -6.62 2.81 -9.26
CA ARG A 3 -5.47 3.00 -8.36
C ARG A 3 -5.74 4.20 -7.49
N ILE A 4 -5.17 4.23 -6.28
CA ILE A 4 -5.04 5.47 -5.50
C ILE A 4 -3.68 6.05 -5.83
N HIS A 5 -3.66 7.34 -6.08
CA HIS A 5 -2.47 8.13 -6.27
C HIS A 5 -2.33 9.06 -5.06
N TYR A 6 -1.16 9.06 -4.48
CA TYR A 6 -0.73 10.05 -3.50
C TYR A 6 0.30 10.92 -4.19
N GLU A 7 -0.05 12.17 -4.42
CA GLU A 7 0.82 13.17 -5.02
C GLU A 7 1.18 14.20 -3.96
N SER A 8 2.39 14.75 -4.03
CA SER A 8 2.77 15.86 -3.17
C SER A 8 1.93 17.09 -3.56
N TYR A 9 1.25 17.70 -2.60
CA TYR A 9 0.37 18.87 -2.81
C TYR A 9 1.13 20.15 -3.17
N ASN A 10 2.44 20.16 -3.07
CA ASN A 10 3.26 21.33 -3.41
C ASN A 10 3.67 21.39 -4.89
N LEU A 11 2.77 20.96 -5.79
CA LEU A 11 2.99 21.07 -7.24
C LEU A 11 3.22 22.52 -7.70
N GLU A 12 2.48 23.46 -7.12
CA GLU A 12 2.63 24.89 -7.42
C GLU A 12 3.95 25.43 -6.87
N LEU A 13 4.29 25.07 -5.62
CA LEU A 13 5.58 25.41 -5.04
C LEU A 13 6.74 24.77 -5.83
N ALA A 14 6.61 23.51 -6.20
CA ALA A 14 7.64 22.83 -7.00
C ALA A 14 7.81 23.47 -8.38
N ARG A 15 6.72 23.93 -9.01
CA ARG A 15 6.77 24.67 -10.29
C ARG A 15 7.42 26.05 -10.12
N SER A 16 6.98 26.82 -9.12
CA SER A 16 7.55 28.15 -8.86
C SER A 16 9.05 28.06 -8.51
N LEU A 17 9.47 27.05 -7.78
CA LEU A 17 10.88 26.76 -7.52
C LEU A 17 11.65 26.40 -8.78
N LEU A 18 11.08 25.60 -9.69
CA LEU A 18 11.71 25.23 -10.96
C LEU A 18 11.94 26.43 -11.86
N ASP A 19 11.05 27.43 -11.81
CA ASP A 19 11.15 28.67 -12.59
C ASP A 19 12.14 29.67 -11.98
N SER A 20 12.28 29.67 -10.66
CA SER A 20 13.15 30.60 -9.91
C SER A 20 14.58 30.12 -9.69
N ILE A 21 14.86 28.82 -9.86
CA ILE A 21 16.15 28.21 -9.56
C ILE A 21 17.04 28.16 -10.80
N PRO A 22 18.37 28.43 -10.67
CA PRO A 22 19.33 28.25 -11.77
C PRO A 22 19.29 26.84 -12.36
N ASP A 23 19.54 26.69 -13.65
CA ASP A 23 19.48 25.41 -14.39
C ASP A 23 20.27 24.29 -13.73
N LYS A 24 21.40 24.63 -13.11
CA LYS A 24 22.23 23.67 -12.35
C LYS A 24 21.48 23.01 -11.20
N ALA A 25 20.54 23.73 -10.56
CA ALA A 25 19.78 23.26 -9.41
C ALA A 25 18.40 22.66 -9.78
N LYS A 26 17.97 22.74 -11.03
CA LYS A 26 16.67 22.19 -11.48
C LYS A 26 16.51 20.70 -11.15
N ARG A 27 17.61 19.94 -11.05
CA ARG A 27 17.60 18.52 -10.64
C ARG A 27 17.34 18.29 -9.15
N ALA A 28 17.41 19.36 -8.31
CA ALA A 28 17.15 19.26 -6.87
C ALA A 28 15.67 18.95 -6.58
N VAL A 29 14.76 19.62 -7.31
CA VAL A 29 13.30 19.44 -7.12
C VAL A 29 12.84 18.00 -7.34
N PRO A 30 13.12 17.34 -8.47
CA PRO A 30 12.71 15.93 -8.65
C PRO A 30 13.36 14.97 -7.63
N ARG A 31 14.56 15.28 -7.13
CA ARG A 31 15.19 14.46 -6.08
C ARG A 31 14.45 14.60 -4.75
N ALA A 32 14.12 15.82 -4.33
CA ALA A 32 13.35 16.09 -3.12
C ALA A 32 11.95 15.46 -3.21
N LEU A 33 11.25 15.64 -4.32
CA LEU A 33 9.95 15.01 -4.59
C LEU A 33 10.01 13.48 -4.52
N LYS A 34 11.02 12.86 -5.14
CA LYS A 34 11.20 11.41 -5.08
C LYS A 34 11.40 10.91 -3.64
N ARG A 35 12.17 11.64 -2.82
CA ARG A 35 12.38 11.29 -1.41
C ARG A 35 11.08 11.42 -0.61
N ALA A 36 10.32 12.49 -0.83
CA ALA A 36 9.01 12.68 -0.22
C ALA A 36 8.06 11.51 -0.56
N ALA A 37 7.96 11.13 -1.83
CA ALA A 37 7.15 10.00 -2.27
C ALA A 37 7.56 8.66 -1.62
N LEU A 38 8.87 8.43 -1.45
CA LEU A 38 9.37 7.23 -0.77
C LEU A 38 9.06 7.24 0.73
N SER A 39 9.12 8.40 1.40
CA SER A 39 8.72 8.56 2.80
C SER A 39 7.23 8.28 2.99
N GLY A 40 6.37 8.89 2.19
CA GLY A 40 4.92 8.64 2.24
C GLY A 40 4.56 7.17 1.99
N ARG A 41 5.21 6.54 0.99
CA ARG A 41 5.05 5.09 0.75
C ARG A 41 5.46 4.25 1.98
N LYS A 42 6.53 4.63 2.68
CA LYS A 42 6.99 3.93 3.89
C LYS A 42 5.94 4.01 4.99
N VAL A 43 5.40 5.20 5.24
CA VAL A 43 4.34 5.43 6.25
C VAL A 43 3.09 4.64 5.90
N ALA A 44 2.54 4.80 4.69
CA ALA A 44 1.35 4.07 4.26
C ALA A 44 1.51 2.55 4.44
N ARG A 45 2.67 2.00 4.07
CA ARG A 45 2.98 0.59 4.28
C ARG A 45 3.03 0.22 5.76
N GLN A 46 3.65 1.04 6.60
CA GLN A 46 3.79 0.75 8.02
C GLN A 46 2.42 0.69 8.70
N VAL A 47 1.55 1.67 8.46
CA VAL A 47 0.20 1.68 9.02
C VAL A 47 -0.61 0.45 8.60
N ILE A 48 -0.51 0.04 7.34
CA ILE A 48 -1.17 -1.19 6.87
C ILE A 48 -0.62 -2.41 7.63
N LEU A 49 0.70 -2.51 7.79
CA LEU A 49 1.34 -3.61 8.50
C LEU A 49 0.98 -3.64 9.99
N ASP A 50 0.77 -2.49 10.62
CA ASP A 50 0.41 -2.40 12.03
C ASP A 50 -1.05 -2.77 12.26
N THR A 51 -1.91 -2.46 11.30
CA THR A 51 -3.36 -2.68 11.41
C THR A 51 -3.80 -4.07 10.91
N TYR A 52 -3.16 -4.59 9.85
CA TYR A 52 -3.61 -5.79 9.14
C TYR A 52 -2.63 -6.95 9.21
N ASN A 53 -3.16 -8.17 9.23
CA ASN A 53 -2.37 -9.41 9.16
C ASN A 53 -1.95 -9.74 7.72
N ILE A 54 -1.21 -8.84 7.06
CA ILE A 54 -0.71 -8.99 5.69
C ILE A 54 0.81 -8.92 5.67
N LYS A 55 1.45 -9.58 4.72
CA LYS A 55 2.91 -9.57 4.59
C LYS A 55 3.37 -8.35 3.77
N ARG A 56 4.51 -7.77 4.17
CA ARG A 56 5.14 -6.64 3.47
C ARG A 56 5.29 -6.87 1.96
N LYS A 57 5.73 -8.07 1.56
CA LYS A 57 5.91 -8.43 0.14
C LYS A 57 4.62 -8.29 -0.69
N ASP A 58 3.47 -8.58 -0.05
CA ASP A 58 2.17 -8.48 -0.72
C ASP A 58 1.75 -7.02 -0.93
N ILE A 59 2.06 -6.14 0.01
CA ILE A 59 1.84 -4.69 -0.13
C ILE A 59 2.75 -4.12 -1.22
N ASP A 60 4.05 -4.44 -1.16
CA ASP A 60 5.05 -3.93 -2.09
C ASP A 60 4.79 -4.36 -3.55
N ALA A 61 4.29 -5.57 -3.77
CA ALA A 61 3.92 -6.08 -5.10
C ALA A 61 2.79 -5.26 -5.78
N PHE A 62 1.93 -4.62 -4.99
CA PHE A 62 0.79 -3.83 -5.46
C PHE A 62 0.99 -2.32 -5.32
N THR A 63 2.19 -1.88 -4.94
CA THR A 63 2.56 -0.46 -4.77
C THR A 63 3.65 -0.08 -5.76
N LYS A 64 3.44 1.00 -6.51
CA LYS A 64 4.44 1.56 -7.44
C LYS A 64 4.72 3.01 -7.09
N THR A 65 6.00 3.39 -7.02
CA THR A 65 6.43 4.78 -6.86
C THR A 65 6.76 5.35 -8.24
N TYR A 66 6.41 6.60 -8.48
CA TYR A 66 6.76 7.36 -9.67
C TYR A 66 7.36 8.71 -9.29
N ALA A 67 8.23 9.23 -10.13
CA ALA A 67 8.82 10.55 -9.97
C ALA A 67 9.15 11.13 -11.36
N TYR A 68 8.63 12.31 -11.61
CA TYR A 68 8.86 13.12 -12.79
C TYR A 68 9.55 14.43 -12.41
N SER A 69 9.79 15.31 -13.36
CA SER A 69 10.49 16.59 -13.11
C SER A 69 9.76 17.50 -12.11
N SER A 70 8.43 17.55 -12.14
CA SER A 70 7.61 18.43 -11.30
C SER A 70 6.62 17.68 -10.41
N GLN A 71 6.64 16.36 -10.43
CA GLN A 71 5.61 15.54 -9.78
C GLN A 71 6.20 14.21 -9.32
N ALA A 72 5.91 13.81 -8.09
CA ALA A 72 6.23 12.48 -7.60
C ALA A 72 5.16 11.97 -6.64
N GLY A 73 5.05 10.67 -6.54
CA GLY A 73 4.08 10.03 -5.66
C GLY A 73 4.21 8.52 -5.70
N PHE A 74 3.22 7.86 -5.14
CA PHE A 74 3.08 6.41 -5.25
C PHE A 74 1.63 6.02 -5.49
N SER A 75 1.43 4.90 -6.15
CA SER A 75 0.11 4.37 -6.44
C SER A 75 -0.07 2.98 -5.84
N MET A 76 -1.23 2.72 -5.26
CA MET A 76 -1.63 1.43 -4.74
C MET A 76 -2.78 0.86 -5.56
N ARG A 77 -2.69 -0.42 -5.95
CA ARG A 77 -3.76 -1.10 -6.69
C ARG A 77 -4.98 -1.30 -5.80
N SER A 78 -6.18 -1.11 -6.36
CA SER A 78 -7.45 -1.37 -5.67
C SER A 78 -7.95 -2.81 -5.81
N THR A 79 -7.13 -3.72 -6.31
CA THR A 79 -7.48 -5.15 -6.41
C THR A 79 -7.61 -5.75 -5.01
N LYS A 80 -8.69 -6.48 -4.77
CA LYS A 80 -8.91 -7.22 -3.52
C LYS A 80 -7.89 -8.33 -3.37
N PHE A 81 -7.34 -8.49 -2.19
CA PHE A 81 -6.46 -9.62 -1.86
C PHE A 81 -7.25 -10.92 -1.71
N SER A 82 -6.62 -12.02 -2.06
CA SER A 82 -7.13 -13.34 -1.69
C SER A 82 -6.96 -13.56 -0.18
N MET A 83 -7.94 -14.17 0.46
CA MET A 83 -7.97 -14.32 1.93
C MET A 83 -6.81 -15.12 2.51
N GLU A 84 -6.20 -16.02 1.75
CA GLU A 84 -5.03 -16.79 2.18
C GLU A 84 -3.78 -15.92 2.46
N ARG A 85 -3.78 -14.65 2.05
CA ARG A 85 -2.69 -13.71 2.34
C ARG A 85 -2.72 -13.15 3.76
N PHE A 86 -3.86 -13.32 4.44
CA PHE A 86 -4.06 -12.93 5.84
C PHE A 86 -3.72 -14.09 6.79
N LYS A 87 -3.95 -13.91 8.07
CA LYS A 87 -3.74 -14.96 9.07
C LYS A 87 -4.91 -15.95 9.04
N VAL A 88 -4.66 -17.14 8.54
CA VAL A 88 -5.66 -18.20 8.34
C VAL A 88 -5.36 -19.39 9.22
N ARG A 89 -6.38 -19.99 9.82
CA ARG A 89 -6.35 -21.27 10.54
C ARG A 89 -7.48 -22.17 10.02
N PRO A 90 -7.27 -23.48 9.90
CA PRO A 90 -5.99 -24.18 10.05
C PRO A 90 -5.01 -23.86 8.92
N THR A 91 -3.73 -24.17 9.15
CA THR A 91 -2.66 -23.95 8.14
C THR A 91 -2.64 -25.00 7.04
N ASP A 92 -3.37 -26.11 7.22
CA ASP A 92 -3.48 -27.19 6.24
C ASP A 92 -3.83 -26.68 4.85
N ARG A 93 -3.29 -27.30 3.80
CA ARG A 93 -3.58 -26.91 2.41
C ARG A 93 -5.00 -27.23 1.97
N SER A 94 -5.66 -28.17 2.64
CA SER A 94 -7.07 -28.53 2.39
C SER A 94 -7.81 -28.74 3.70
N THR A 95 -9.07 -28.29 3.71
CA THR A 95 -10.00 -28.48 4.84
C THR A 95 -11.23 -29.29 4.40
N THR A 96 -11.16 -29.98 3.27
CA THR A 96 -12.24 -30.79 2.70
C THR A 96 -12.03 -32.29 2.98
N GLY A 97 -13.10 -33.08 2.82
CA GLY A 97 -13.08 -34.53 3.02
C GLY A 97 -13.26 -34.94 4.48
N ARG A 98 -12.68 -36.09 4.88
CA ARG A 98 -12.81 -36.66 6.24
C ARG A 98 -12.29 -35.73 7.35
N ASN A 99 -11.37 -34.82 7.03
CA ASN A 99 -10.77 -33.84 7.95
C ASN A 99 -11.36 -32.45 7.74
N HIS A 100 -12.67 -32.34 7.58
CA HIS A 100 -13.31 -31.04 7.43
C HIS A 100 -13.04 -30.18 8.68
N LYS A 101 -12.29 -29.09 8.48
CA LYS A 101 -11.95 -28.14 9.53
C LYS A 101 -12.50 -26.78 9.21
N LEU A 102 -13.11 -26.13 10.19
CA LEU A 102 -13.65 -24.78 10.04
C LEU A 102 -12.53 -23.77 9.77
N VAL A 103 -12.67 -23.02 8.69
CA VAL A 103 -11.71 -21.96 8.34
C VAL A 103 -11.98 -20.73 9.19
N LYS A 104 -10.94 -20.25 9.87
CA LYS A 104 -10.97 -19.01 10.67
C LYS A 104 -9.93 -18.04 10.11
N ILE A 105 -10.29 -16.77 9.98
CA ILE A 105 -9.42 -15.74 9.38
C ILE A 105 -9.39 -14.52 10.27
N GLU A 106 -8.18 -14.01 10.54
CA GLU A 106 -7.97 -12.74 11.19
C GLU A 106 -7.39 -11.75 10.18
N ILE A 107 -8.20 -10.79 9.74
CA ILE A 107 -7.83 -9.77 8.76
C ILE A 107 -7.10 -8.62 9.45
N ARG A 108 -7.70 -8.05 10.50
CA ARG A 108 -7.10 -7.00 11.32
C ARG A 108 -6.48 -7.60 12.56
N LYS A 109 -5.33 -7.11 12.94
CA LYS A 109 -4.63 -7.53 14.15
C LYS A 109 -5.47 -7.21 15.40
N GLY A 110 -5.50 -8.15 16.33
CA GLY A 110 -6.20 -7.97 17.61
C GLY A 110 -7.72 -8.11 17.57
N MET A 111 -8.34 -8.26 16.40
CA MET A 111 -9.80 -8.49 16.32
C MET A 111 -10.21 -9.95 16.49
N GLY A 112 -9.24 -10.86 16.62
CA GLY A 112 -9.49 -12.27 16.76
C GLY A 112 -9.82 -12.99 15.46
N MET A 113 -9.93 -14.32 15.55
CA MET A 113 -10.20 -15.20 14.42
C MET A 113 -11.70 -15.29 14.14
N THR A 114 -12.16 -14.74 13.02
CA THR A 114 -13.55 -14.86 12.57
C THR A 114 -13.77 -16.21 11.87
N PRO A 115 -14.75 -17.02 12.28
CA PRO A 115 -15.09 -18.29 11.64
C PRO A 115 -15.91 -18.04 10.35
N TYR A 116 -15.61 -18.83 9.31
CA TYR A 116 -16.29 -18.81 8.02
C TYR A 116 -16.89 -20.18 7.75
N TYR A 117 -18.20 -20.35 7.89
CA TYR A 117 -18.88 -21.64 7.86
C TYR A 117 -19.04 -22.23 6.45
N TRP A 118 -19.24 -21.37 5.43
CA TRP A 118 -19.48 -21.78 4.03
C TRP A 118 -18.21 -21.78 3.17
N VAL A 119 -17.06 -21.74 3.84
CA VAL A 119 -15.75 -21.57 3.22
C VAL A 119 -14.90 -22.79 3.49
N PHE A 120 -14.14 -23.18 2.49
CA PHE A 120 -13.20 -24.27 2.60
C PHE A 120 -11.88 -23.94 1.91
N LYS A 121 -10.84 -24.65 2.29
CA LYS A 121 -9.51 -24.50 1.73
C LYS A 121 -9.20 -25.70 0.83
N HIS A 122 -8.73 -25.43 -0.38
CA HIS A 122 -8.32 -26.47 -1.32
C HIS A 122 -7.07 -26.01 -2.07
N GLN A 123 -6.05 -26.86 -2.13
CA GLN A 123 -4.74 -26.57 -2.75
C GLN A 123 -4.10 -25.25 -2.29
N GLY A 124 -4.38 -24.81 -1.08
CA GLY A 124 -3.86 -23.55 -0.51
C GLY A 124 -4.72 -22.33 -0.76
N HIS A 125 -5.75 -22.42 -1.62
CA HIS A 125 -6.69 -21.34 -1.88
C HIS A 125 -7.95 -21.47 -1.02
N ILE A 126 -8.63 -20.36 -0.79
CA ILE A 126 -9.87 -20.30 0.00
C ILE A 126 -11.04 -20.02 -0.93
N PHE A 127 -12.01 -20.92 -0.91
CA PHE A 127 -13.19 -20.89 -1.75
C PHE A 127 -14.45 -20.74 -0.92
N GLU A 128 -15.43 -20.08 -1.50
CA GLU A 128 -16.79 -19.93 -1.01
C GLU A 128 -17.77 -20.56 -2.02
N ARG A 129 -18.80 -21.25 -1.51
CA ARG A 129 -19.89 -21.76 -2.35
C ARG A 129 -20.95 -20.70 -2.54
N ARG A 130 -21.46 -20.55 -3.76
CA ARG A 130 -22.58 -19.62 -4.02
C ARG A 130 -23.93 -20.12 -3.53
N GLY A 131 -24.04 -21.41 -3.25
CA GLY A 131 -25.25 -22.06 -2.79
C GLY A 131 -24.97 -23.50 -2.37
N ASP A 132 -26.01 -24.34 -2.28
CA ASP A 132 -25.89 -25.72 -1.81
C ASP A 132 -25.22 -26.65 -2.83
N ALA A 133 -25.21 -26.26 -4.11
CA ALA A 133 -24.59 -27.03 -5.18
C ALA A 133 -23.06 -27.07 -5.02
N ARG A 134 -22.42 -28.14 -5.53
CA ARG A 134 -20.97 -28.30 -5.54
C ARG A 134 -20.26 -27.19 -6.31
N LEU A 135 -20.83 -26.69 -7.38
CA LEU A 135 -20.35 -25.64 -8.27
C LEU A 135 -21.47 -24.62 -8.53
N PRO A 136 -21.19 -23.36 -8.84
CA PRO A 136 -19.87 -22.76 -8.97
C PRO A 136 -19.21 -22.41 -7.63
N LEU A 137 -17.87 -22.27 -7.66
CA LEU A 137 -17.06 -21.85 -6.53
C LEU A 137 -16.46 -20.47 -6.82
N ASP A 138 -16.47 -19.60 -5.83
CA ASP A 138 -15.80 -18.30 -5.88
C ASP A 138 -14.57 -18.27 -4.98
N PHE A 139 -13.54 -17.53 -5.39
CA PHE A 139 -12.42 -17.23 -4.51
C PHE A 139 -12.85 -16.24 -3.43
N LEU A 140 -12.69 -16.59 -2.19
CA LEU A 140 -12.93 -15.65 -1.08
C LEU A 140 -11.90 -14.52 -1.10
N ARG A 141 -12.41 -13.29 -1.22
CA ARG A 141 -11.56 -12.10 -1.34
C ARG A 141 -11.69 -11.19 -0.13
N GLY A 142 -10.55 -10.72 0.35
CA GLY A 142 -10.43 -9.76 1.42
C GLY A 142 -10.42 -8.30 0.94
N PRO A 143 -10.09 -7.37 1.83
CA PRO A 143 -9.97 -5.95 1.48
C PRO A 143 -8.88 -5.70 0.44
N SER A 144 -8.99 -4.60 -0.28
CA SER A 144 -7.94 -4.08 -1.17
C SER A 144 -7.03 -3.12 -0.41
N LEU A 145 -5.83 -2.83 -0.93
CA LEU A 145 -4.98 -1.77 -0.37
C LEU A 145 -5.72 -0.44 -0.25
N LYS A 146 -6.53 -0.10 -1.25
CA LYS A 146 -7.40 1.08 -1.19
C LYS A 146 -8.29 1.07 0.04
N GLY A 147 -9.03 -0.02 0.27
CA GLY A 147 -9.93 -0.14 1.41
C GLY A 147 -9.22 -0.13 2.76
N MET A 148 -7.98 -0.62 2.82
CA MET A 148 -7.16 -0.60 4.03
C MET A 148 -6.72 0.82 4.40
N VAL A 149 -6.41 1.65 3.41
CA VAL A 149 -5.91 3.03 3.61
C VAL A 149 -7.05 4.01 3.83
N SER A 150 -8.14 3.91 3.05
CA SER A 150 -9.26 4.88 3.12
C SER A 150 -10.05 4.85 4.45
N GLY A 151 -9.96 3.75 5.20
CA GLY A 151 -10.71 3.59 6.47
C GLY A 151 -9.96 4.02 7.73
N SER A 152 -8.75 4.59 7.64
CA SER A 152 -7.85 4.71 8.79
C SER A 152 -7.19 6.09 9.00
N GLY A 153 -7.62 7.15 8.30
CA GLY A 153 -6.98 8.48 8.40
C GLY A 153 -5.53 8.51 7.86
N VAL A 154 -5.05 7.41 7.30
CA VAL A 154 -3.67 7.26 6.79
C VAL A 154 -3.34 8.26 5.69
N ALA A 155 -4.36 8.71 4.95
CA ALA A 155 -4.15 9.64 3.84
C ALA A 155 -3.52 10.94 4.34
N ASP A 156 -4.07 11.51 5.41
CA ASP A 156 -3.61 12.78 5.98
C ASP A 156 -2.20 12.64 6.56
N GLU A 157 -1.93 11.56 7.32
CA GLU A 157 -0.60 11.25 7.85
C GLU A 157 0.44 11.09 6.72
N VAL A 158 0.09 10.41 5.65
CA VAL A 158 0.97 10.22 4.48
C VAL A 158 1.30 11.55 3.83
N MET A 159 0.30 12.42 3.65
CA MET A 159 0.48 13.73 3.03
C MET A 159 1.35 14.63 3.90
N GLU A 160 1.09 14.71 5.20
CA GLU A 160 1.89 15.47 6.16
C GLU A 160 3.37 15.05 6.12
N VAL A 161 3.65 13.75 6.14
CA VAL A 161 5.02 13.24 6.06
C VAL A 161 5.68 13.52 4.71
N MET A 162 4.92 13.48 3.61
CA MET A 162 5.44 13.81 2.29
C MET A 162 5.82 15.29 2.22
N ASP A 163 4.96 16.20 2.69
CA ASP A 163 5.20 17.63 2.69
C ASP A 163 6.36 18.02 3.61
N LYS A 164 6.40 17.48 4.83
CA LYS A 164 7.53 17.65 5.74
C LYS A 164 8.84 17.21 5.10
N THR A 165 8.87 15.99 4.54
CA THR A 165 10.08 15.46 3.89
C THR A 165 10.51 16.30 2.70
N PHE A 166 9.56 16.81 1.89
CA PHE A 166 9.88 17.68 0.77
C PHE A 166 10.52 18.98 1.24
N ASN A 167 9.90 19.67 2.21
CA ASN A 167 10.38 20.94 2.74
C ASN A 167 11.77 20.81 3.39
N GLU A 168 12.04 19.73 4.13
CA GLU A 168 13.35 19.47 4.71
C GLU A 168 14.43 19.18 3.66
N ARG A 169 14.05 18.52 2.57
CA ARG A 169 15.01 18.05 1.55
C ARG A 169 15.31 19.07 0.48
N ILE A 170 14.35 19.94 0.13
CA ILE A 170 14.52 20.84 -1.01
C ILE A 170 15.69 21.80 -0.79
N GLY A 171 15.84 22.39 0.40
CA GLY A 171 16.97 23.26 0.73
C GLY A 171 18.31 22.53 0.58
N HIS A 172 18.42 21.37 1.20
CA HIS A 172 19.64 20.55 1.13
C HIS A 172 20.01 20.13 -0.31
N GLU A 173 19.03 19.73 -1.13
CA GLU A 173 19.28 19.32 -2.52
C GLU A 173 19.68 20.53 -3.41
N ILE A 174 19.16 21.74 -3.12
CA ILE A 174 19.56 22.97 -3.80
C ILE A 174 21.00 23.34 -3.43
N ASP A 175 21.31 23.36 -2.13
CA ASP A 175 22.66 23.67 -1.65
C ASP A 175 23.69 22.70 -2.23
N TRP A 176 23.36 21.41 -2.25
CA TRP A 176 24.21 20.39 -2.86
C TRP A 176 24.40 20.61 -4.36
N ALA A 177 23.35 21.02 -5.09
CA ALA A 177 23.41 21.26 -6.53
C ALA A 177 24.21 22.50 -6.90
N LEU A 178 24.22 23.54 -6.04
CA LEU A 178 24.92 24.79 -6.27
C LEU A 178 26.40 24.72 -5.81
N ASN A 179 26.64 24.14 -4.64
CA ASN A 179 27.92 24.21 -3.96
C ASN A 179 28.76 22.91 -4.05
N GLY A 180 28.18 21.85 -4.64
CA GLY A 180 28.83 20.54 -4.71
C GLY A 180 28.91 19.84 -3.35
N ARG A 181 29.50 18.64 -3.33
CA ARG A 181 29.84 17.95 -2.06
C ARG A 181 30.96 18.71 -1.36
N LYS A 182 30.66 19.25 -0.19
CA LYS A 182 31.68 19.47 0.82
C LYS A 182 32.04 18.16 1.49
#